data_6a45fe2023bc43be15e454a6e8c6cba6
#
_entry.id   6a45fe2023bc43be15e454a6e8c6cba6
#
_cell.length_a   1.000
_cell.length_b   1.000
_cell.length_c   1.000
_cell.angle_alpha   90.00
_cell.angle_beta   90.00
_cell.angle_gamma   90.00
#
_symmetry.space_group_name_H-M   'P 1'
#
loop_
_entity.id
_entity.type
_entity.pdbx_description
1 polymer ?
#
loop_
_entity_poly.entity_id
_entity_poly.type
_entity_poly.pdbx_seq_one_letter_code
_entity_poly.pdbx_strand_id
1 'polypeptide(L)'
;MSTAAHWTATFLEAQAAEQGAARNTLEAYARDLADFIGWLAHKSLAADTANQSDIEAYLVALEAQGLAKSTRARRLSAVKQLYRFAFEDRLRADNPAMQIKGPGRDARLPKTLSEEEVDRLLIASREVGRSGRDRCRNTCLMELLYATGMRVTELVSLPIAAARGNPQMLMIRGKGDKERMVPLSPPARAAVQDWLAMLDASAEDDRASGKLPSPYLFASSGKGGHLTRHRFYVLIKELAVRGGVSPASVTPHTLRHAFATHLLANGADLMAIQALLGHADVATTEIYTHVLDARLQALVLEHHPLSEAATRKSAGRTSSDGQ
;
A
#
# COMPACT_ATOMS: atom_id res chain seq x y z
N MET A 1 35.23 14.71 -4.90
CA MET A 1 33.78 14.72 -4.65
C MET A 1 33.45 15.96 -3.85
N SER A 2 32.35 16.68 -4.15
CA SER A 2 31.95 17.81 -3.31
C SER A 2 31.58 17.33 -1.91
N THR A 3 31.77 18.16 -0.87
CA THR A 3 31.38 17.88 0.53
C THR A 3 29.93 17.38 0.63
N ALA A 4 29.00 17.98 -0.13
CA ALA A 4 27.61 17.60 -0.16
C ALA A 4 27.36 16.21 -0.75
N ALA A 5 28.10 15.79 -1.78
CA ALA A 5 28.00 14.46 -2.36
C ALA A 5 28.49 13.38 -1.38
N HIS A 6 29.55 13.69 -0.65
CA HIS A 6 30.07 12.83 0.41
C HIS A 6 29.05 12.67 1.56
N TRP A 7 28.50 13.76 2.07
CA TRP A 7 27.48 13.72 3.11
C TRP A 7 26.25 12.89 2.71
N THR A 8 25.78 13.07 1.47
CA THR A 8 24.64 12.30 0.96
C THR A 8 24.95 10.79 0.89
N ALA A 9 26.13 10.41 0.40
CA ALA A 9 26.52 9.02 0.31
C ALA A 9 26.61 8.38 1.71
N THR A 10 27.34 9.00 2.63
CA THR A 10 27.52 8.51 4.01
C THR A 10 26.18 8.45 4.76
N PHE A 11 25.31 9.47 4.60
CA PHE A 11 23.97 9.45 5.15
C PHE A 11 23.12 8.27 4.64
N LEU A 12 23.14 7.99 3.34
CA LEU A 12 22.38 6.88 2.76
C LEU A 12 22.92 5.53 3.22
N GLU A 13 24.25 5.40 3.38
CA GLU A 13 24.88 4.21 3.94
C GLU A 13 24.51 4.00 5.41
N ALA A 14 24.55 5.06 6.24
CA ALA A 14 24.10 5.01 7.63
C ALA A 14 22.61 4.64 7.74
N GLN A 15 21.75 5.25 6.92
CA GLN A 15 20.33 4.90 6.88
C GLN A 15 20.08 3.43 6.48
N ALA A 16 20.91 2.87 5.61
CA ALA A 16 20.81 1.46 5.22
C ALA A 16 21.30 0.54 6.35
N ALA A 17 22.45 0.84 6.95
CA ALA A 17 23.12 -0.04 7.92
C ALA A 17 22.49 0.04 9.32
N GLU A 18 22.21 1.24 9.82
CA GLU A 18 21.78 1.45 11.22
C GLU A 18 20.27 1.50 11.38
N GLN A 19 19.55 2.09 10.41
CA GLN A 19 18.10 2.26 10.48
C GLN A 19 17.32 1.19 9.69
N GLY A 20 18.01 0.27 9.00
CA GLY A 20 17.38 -0.75 8.17
C GLY A 20 16.44 -0.17 7.11
N ALA A 21 16.77 1.02 6.58
CA ALA A 21 15.91 1.72 5.65
C ALA A 21 15.69 0.91 4.36
N ALA A 22 14.44 0.73 3.97
CA ALA A 22 14.11 -0.01 2.75
C ALA A 22 14.69 0.69 1.51
N ARG A 23 15.11 -0.10 0.52
CA ARG A 23 15.69 0.38 -0.75
C ARG A 23 14.91 1.54 -1.39
N ASN A 24 13.57 1.44 -1.44
CA ASN A 24 12.73 2.52 -1.98
C ASN A 24 12.83 3.82 -1.17
N THR A 25 13.05 3.75 0.14
CA THR A 25 13.25 4.92 1.01
C THR A 25 14.59 5.57 0.71
N LEU A 26 15.65 4.78 0.56
CA LEU A 26 16.98 5.26 0.19
C LEU A 26 16.99 5.93 -1.19
N GLU A 27 16.35 5.30 -2.19
CA GLU A 27 16.20 5.87 -3.53
C GLU A 27 15.36 7.17 -3.54
N ALA A 28 14.36 7.29 -2.65
CA ALA A 28 13.58 8.51 -2.50
C ALA A 28 14.42 9.62 -1.86
N TYR A 29 15.15 9.31 -0.79
CA TYR A 29 16.05 10.26 -0.15
C TYR A 29 17.15 10.72 -1.11
N ALA A 30 17.78 9.79 -1.84
CA ALA A 30 18.81 10.12 -2.82
C ALA A 30 18.31 11.14 -3.86
N ARG A 31 17.12 10.92 -4.42
CA ARG A 31 16.51 11.84 -5.41
C ARG A 31 16.17 13.20 -4.81
N ASP A 32 15.59 13.22 -3.60
CA ASP A 32 15.18 14.45 -2.94
C ASP A 32 16.38 15.29 -2.52
N LEU A 33 17.45 14.65 -2.03
CA LEU A 33 18.70 15.32 -1.66
C LEU A 33 19.49 15.79 -2.89
N ALA A 34 19.49 15.02 -3.98
CA ALA A 34 20.10 15.47 -5.23
C ALA A 34 19.43 16.75 -5.76
N ASP A 35 18.11 16.85 -5.68
CA ASP A 35 17.36 18.06 -6.06
C ASP A 35 17.72 19.25 -5.17
N PHE A 36 17.77 19.05 -3.85
CA PHE A 36 18.16 20.11 -2.90
C PHE A 36 19.57 20.61 -3.12
N ILE A 37 20.55 19.69 -3.26
CA ILE A 37 21.95 20.02 -3.49
C ILE A 37 22.11 20.73 -4.83
N GLY A 38 21.42 20.28 -5.88
CA GLY A 38 21.40 20.95 -7.17
C GLY A 38 20.86 22.37 -7.08
N TRP A 39 19.77 22.59 -6.30
CA TRP A 39 19.24 23.93 -6.06
C TRP A 39 20.22 24.84 -5.32
N LEU A 40 20.90 24.33 -4.27
CA LEU A 40 21.94 25.07 -3.57
C LEU A 40 23.09 25.47 -4.51
N ALA A 41 23.54 24.55 -5.34
CA ALA A 41 24.62 24.82 -6.31
C ALA A 41 24.22 25.92 -7.31
N HIS A 42 22.99 25.93 -7.79
CA HIS A 42 22.47 27.02 -8.65
C HIS A 42 22.44 28.39 -7.95
N LYS A 43 22.42 28.41 -6.64
CA LYS A 43 22.48 29.63 -5.81
C LYS A 43 23.92 29.93 -5.35
N SER A 44 24.92 29.20 -5.82
CA SER A 44 26.29 29.28 -5.36
C SER A 44 26.46 29.04 -3.84
N LEU A 45 25.57 28.21 -3.29
CA LEU A 45 25.56 27.78 -1.89
C LEU A 45 26.05 26.33 -1.78
N ALA A 46 26.61 25.98 -0.62
CA ALA A 46 27.03 24.63 -0.33
C ALA A 46 26.23 24.08 0.89
N ALA A 47 26.07 22.75 0.97
CA ALA A 47 25.26 22.13 2.03
C ALA A 47 25.87 22.34 3.43
N ASP A 48 27.18 22.45 3.54
CA ASP A 48 27.90 22.70 4.79
C ASP A 48 27.77 24.12 5.30
N THR A 49 27.49 25.11 4.43
CA THR A 49 27.33 26.52 4.77
C THR A 49 25.88 27.02 4.74
N ALA A 50 24.97 26.27 4.11
CA ALA A 50 23.58 26.67 4.01
C ALA A 50 22.96 26.82 5.41
N ASN A 51 22.18 27.88 5.58
CA ASN A 51 21.52 28.24 6.83
C ASN A 51 19.99 27.96 6.74
N GLN A 52 19.25 28.26 7.80
CA GLN A 52 17.80 28.06 7.86
C GLN A 52 17.07 28.80 6.72
N SER A 53 17.44 30.07 6.46
CA SER A 53 16.78 30.88 5.41
C SER A 53 16.99 30.32 4.01
N ASP A 54 18.14 29.67 3.75
CA ASP A 54 18.40 29.02 2.47
C ASP A 54 17.47 27.81 2.26
N ILE A 55 17.23 27.02 3.32
CA ILE A 55 16.30 25.88 3.25
C ILE A 55 14.85 26.36 3.10
N GLU A 56 14.47 27.45 3.78
CA GLU A 56 13.16 28.07 3.61
C GLU A 56 12.98 28.61 2.18
N ALA A 57 14.01 29.26 1.62
CA ALA A 57 13.99 29.72 0.23
C ALA A 57 13.86 28.54 -0.77
N TYR A 58 14.50 27.39 -0.49
CA TYR A 58 14.27 26.19 -1.27
C TYR A 58 12.80 25.74 -1.23
N LEU A 59 12.14 25.74 -0.07
CA LEU A 59 10.72 25.38 0.05
C LEU A 59 9.82 26.33 -0.71
N VAL A 60 10.11 27.64 -0.70
CA VAL A 60 9.40 28.65 -1.49
C VAL A 60 9.60 28.39 -2.99
N ALA A 61 10.82 28.04 -3.43
CA ALA A 61 11.10 27.69 -4.82
C ALA A 61 10.31 26.46 -5.28
N LEU A 62 10.19 25.44 -4.42
CA LEU A 62 9.36 24.26 -4.72
C LEU A 62 7.87 24.61 -4.83
N GLU A 63 7.39 25.55 -4.04
CA GLU A 63 6.01 26.05 -4.13
C GLU A 63 5.77 26.82 -5.41
N ALA A 64 6.68 27.70 -5.77
CA ALA A 64 6.63 28.45 -7.02
C ALA A 64 6.66 27.56 -8.27
N GLN A 65 7.30 26.38 -8.18
CA GLN A 65 7.28 25.34 -9.22
C GLN A 65 5.95 24.55 -9.26
N GLY A 66 4.98 24.84 -8.38
CA GLY A 66 3.68 24.16 -8.33
C GLY A 66 3.72 22.76 -7.72
N LEU A 67 4.78 22.37 -6.98
CA LEU A 67 4.85 21.05 -6.35
C LEU A 67 3.79 20.90 -5.25
N ALA A 68 3.15 19.74 -5.23
CA ALA A 68 2.15 19.40 -4.22
C ALA A 68 2.73 19.50 -2.79
N LYS A 69 1.91 19.91 -1.82
CA LYS A 69 2.28 20.01 -0.39
C LYS A 69 2.94 18.74 0.14
N SER A 70 2.41 17.55 -0.22
CA SER A 70 2.96 16.26 0.19
C SER A 70 4.37 16.02 -0.35
N THR A 71 4.66 16.44 -1.59
CA THR A 71 5.99 16.35 -2.19
C THR A 71 6.96 17.28 -1.48
N ARG A 72 6.56 18.53 -1.21
CA ARG A 72 7.36 19.50 -0.47
C ARG A 72 7.67 19.02 0.96
N ALA A 73 6.67 18.46 1.65
CA ALA A 73 6.84 17.89 2.99
C ALA A 73 7.83 16.71 2.98
N ARG A 74 7.75 15.82 1.98
CA ARG A 74 8.67 14.69 1.84
C ARG A 74 10.10 15.15 1.58
N ARG A 75 10.30 16.13 0.67
CA ARG A 75 11.62 16.70 0.40
C ARG A 75 12.22 17.38 1.63
N LEU A 76 11.42 18.17 2.35
CA LEU A 76 11.85 18.75 3.61
C LEU A 76 12.25 17.68 4.64
N SER A 77 11.51 16.57 4.71
CA SER A 77 11.86 15.46 5.60
C SER A 77 13.25 14.88 5.26
N ALA A 78 13.55 14.68 3.97
CA ALA A 78 14.88 14.23 3.53
C ALA A 78 16.00 15.21 3.93
N VAL A 79 15.78 16.52 3.72
CA VAL A 79 16.71 17.59 4.11
C VAL A 79 16.93 17.62 5.62
N LYS A 80 15.85 17.52 6.41
CA LYS A 80 15.96 17.44 7.87
C LYS A 80 16.76 16.25 8.35
N GLN A 81 16.57 15.08 7.75
CA GLN A 81 17.32 13.87 8.11
C GLN A 81 18.80 14.02 7.76
N LEU A 82 19.13 14.61 6.61
CA LEU A 82 20.53 14.87 6.24
C LEU A 82 21.21 15.80 7.25
N TYR A 83 20.59 16.94 7.61
CA TYR A 83 21.20 17.89 8.55
C TYR A 83 21.23 17.37 9.97
N ARG A 84 20.25 16.55 10.37
CA ARG A 84 20.28 15.84 11.64
C ARG A 84 21.48 14.89 11.70
N PHE A 85 21.68 14.08 10.67
CA PHE A 85 22.83 13.18 10.54
C PHE A 85 24.15 13.96 10.58
N ALA A 86 24.27 15.06 9.79
CA ALA A 86 25.46 15.88 9.77
C ALA A 86 25.79 16.50 11.14
N PHE A 87 24.78 16.84 11.95
CA PHE A 87 24.95 17.34 13.30
C PHE A 87 25.35 16.22 14.28
N GLU A 88 24.68 15.07 14.24
CA GLU A 88 24.94 13.92 15.12
C GLU A 88 26.36 13.36 14.86
N ASP A 89 26.79 13.28 13.60
CA ASP A 89 28.12 12.83 13.18
C ASP A 89 29.20 13.91 13.29
N ARG A 90 28.88 15.08 13.86
CA ARG A 90 29.80 16.21 14.04
C ARG A 90 30.42 16.72 12.72
N LEU A 91 29.80 16.48 11.60
CA LEU A 91 30.19 17.07 10.32
C LEU A 91 29.83 18.57 10.26
N ARG A 92 28.90 18.98 11.14
CA ARG A 92 28.43 20.35 11.31
C ARG A 92 28.14 20.65 12.79
N ALA A 93 28.41 21.89 13.21
CA ALA A 93 28.19 22.32 14.60
C ALA A 93 26.72 22.65 14.93
N ASP A 94 25.85 22.84 13.92
CA ASP A 94 24.45 23.21 14.05
C ASP A 94 23.54 22.37 13.14
N ASN A 95 22.22 22.43 13.39
CA ASN A 95 21.22 21.83 12.50
C ASN A 95 20.27 22.92 11.99
N PRO A 96 20.52 23.50 10.78
CA PRO A 96 19.74 24.60 10.23
C PRO A 96 18.31 24.20 9.85
N ALA A 97 18.03 22.91 9.73
CA ALA A 97 16.69 22.41 9.39
C ALA A 97 15.78 22.12 10.62
N MET A 98 16.32 22.24 11.83
CA MET A 98 15.68 21.79 13.06
C MET A 98 14.32 22.49 13.29
N GLN A 99 14.28 23.81 13.17
CA GLN A 99 13.11 24.62 13.49
C GLN A 99 12.14 24.83 12.31
N ILE A 100 12.51 24.41 11.10
CA ILE A 100 11.68 24.63 9.93
C ILE A 100 10.37 23.84 10.02
N LYS A 101 9.25 24.55 9.93
CA LYS A 101 7.94 23.93 9.90
C LYS A 101 7.62 23.49 8.47
N GLY A 102 7.19 22.25 8.30
CA GLY A 102 6.74 21.76 6.99
C GLY A 102 5.42 22.41 6.55
N PRO A 103 5.09 22.31 5.26
CA PRO A 103 3.78 22.74 4.78
C PRO A 103 2.70 22.01 5.57
N GLY A 104 1.76 22.77 6.14
CA GLY A 104 0.68 22.24 6.97
C GLY A 104 -0.07 21.11 6.26
N ARG A 105 -0.53 20.12 7.03
CA ARG A 105 -1.43 19.11 6.49
C ARG A 105 -2.78 19.76 6.22
N ASP A 106 -3.32 19.58 5.02
CA ASP A 106 -4.72 19.91 4.79
C ASP A 106 -5.54 18.98 5.68
N ALA A 107 -6.32 19.54 6.59
CA ALA A 107 -7.24 18.80 7.46
C ALA A 107 -8.46 18.31 6.64
N ARG A 108 -8.21 17.54 5.59
CA ARG A 108 -9.28 16.81 4.91
C ARG A 108 -9.51 15.55 5.73
N LEU A 109 -10.71 15.41 6.28
CA LEU A 109 -11.19 14.11 6.76
C LEU A 109 -10.96 13.10 5.63
N PRO A 110 -10.26 11.98 5.90
CA PRO A 110 -10.07 10.96 4.89
C PRO A 110 -11.46 10.53 4.38
N LYS A 111 -11.76 10.81 3.12
CA LYS A 111 -12.97 10.28 2.50
C LYS A 111 -12.75 8.78 2.34
N THR A 112 -13.41 8.00 3.17
CA THR A 112 -13.47 6.54 3.04
C THR A 112 -14.54 6.21 2.02
N LEU A 113 -14.32 5.19 1.20
CA LEU A 113 -15.37 4.65 0.32
C LEU A 113 -16.46 4.02 1.18
N SER A 114 -17.73 4.20 0.82
CA SER A 114 -18.84 3.52 1.47
C SER A 114 -18.88 2.03 1.05
N GLU A 115 -19.64 1.21 1.79
CA GLU A 115 -19.84 -0.20 1.44
C GLU A 115 -20.48 -0.31 0.05
N GLU A 116 -21.48 0.53 -0.27
CA GLU A 116 -22.14 0.55 -1.59
C GLU A 116 -21.19 0.99 -2.72
N GLU A 117 -20.24 1.90 -2.44
CA GLU A 117 -19.22 2.27 -3.42
C GLU A 117 -18.27 1.11 -3.69
N VAL A 118 -17.87 0.36 -2.65
CA VAL A 118 -17.03 -0.83 -2.79
C VAL A 118 -17.77 -1.93 -3.54
N ASP A 119 -19.04 -2.18 -3.23
CA ASP A 119 -19.87 -3.18 -3.92
C ASP A 119 -19.96 -2.87 -5.43
N ARG A 120 -20.18 -1.60 -5.79
CA ARG A 120 -20.17 -1.19 -7.20
C ARG A 120 -18.83 -1.45 -7.89
N LEU A 121 -17.71 -1.26 -7.19
CA LEU A 121 -16.38 -1.58 -7.71
C LEU A 121 -16.19 -3.09 -7.89
N LEU A 122 -16.69 -3.92 -6.98
CA LEU A 122 -16.66 -5.37 -7.06
C LEU A 122 -17.51 -5.87 -8.23
N ILE A 123 -18.71 -5.33 -8.42
CA ILE A 123 -19.57 -5.63 -9.57
C ILE A 123 -18.86 -5.24 -10.87
N ALA A 124 -18.31 -4.03 -10.95
CA ALA A 124 -17.58 -3.55 -12.12
C ALA A 124 -16.37 -4.44 -12.47
N SER A 125 -15.73 -5.07 -11.47
CA SER A 125 -14.58 -5.96 -11.70
C SER A 125 -14.94 -7.22 -12.49
N ARG A 126 -16.19 -7.66 -12.41
CA ARG A 126 -16.74 -8.81 -13.16
C ARG A 126 -17.05 -8.47 -14.61
N GLU A 127 -17.16 -7.19 -14.95
CA GLU A 127 -17.54 -6.70 -16.28
C GLU A 127 -16.35 -6.15 -17.06
N VAL A 128 -15.40 -5.51 -16.39
CA VAL A 128 -14.24 -4.86 -17.04
C VAL A 128 -13.17 -5.88 -17.40
N GLY A 129 -12.79 -5.88 -18.70
CA GLY A 129 -11.74 -6.76 -19.24
C GLY A 129 -12.05 -7.17 -20.66
N ARG A 130 -10.99 -7.36 -21.46
CA ARG A 130 -11.11 -7.75 -22.89
C ARG A 130 -11.55 -9.20 -23.09
N SER A 131 -11.30 -10.04 -22.09
CA SER A 131 -11.59 -11.47 -22.12
C SER A 131 -12.22 -11.93 -20.81
N GLY A 132 -12.80 -13.15 -20.79
CA GLY A 132 -13.26 -13.80 -19.58
C GLY A 132 -12.13 -13.97 -18.56
N ARG A 133 -10.92 -14.28 -19.05
CA ARG A 133 -9.72 -14.37 -18.20
C ARG A 133 -9.37 -13.03 -17.51
N ASP A 134 -9.45 -11.91 -18.25
CA ASP A 134 -9.21 -10.59 -17.65
C ASP A 134 -10.22 -10.26 -16.57
N ARG A 135 -11.51 -10.53 -16.82
CA ARG A 135 -12.58 -10.29 -15.86
C ARG A 135 -12.40 -11.15 -14.60
N CYS A 136 -12.15 -12.44 -14.76
CA CYS A 136 -11.88 -13.35 -13.65
C CYS A 136 -10.68 -12.88 -12.80
N ARG A 137 -9.56 -12.50 -13.45
CA ARG A 137 -8.40 -11.92 -12.77
C ARG A 137 -8.75 -10.64 -12.02
N ASN A 138 -9.50 -9.73 -12.63
CA ASN A 138 -9.85 -8.44 -12.03
C ASN A 138 -10.76 -8.63 -10.81
N THR A 139 -11.71 -9.56 -10.89
CA THR A 139 -12.56 -9.96 -9.76
C THR A 139 -11.71 -10.53 -8.63
N CYS A 140 -10.81 -11.45 -8.90
CA CYS A 140 -9.92 -12.03 -7.89
C CYS A 140 -9.03 -10.96 -7.21
N LEU A 141 -8.49 -10.02 -7.97
CA LEU A 141 -7.69 -8.91 -7.44
C LEU A 141 -8.51 -8.03 -6.48
N MET A 142 -9.73 -7.68 -6.86
CA MET A 142 -10.57 -6.77 -6.08
C MET A 142 -11.13 -7.47 -4.83
N GLU A 143 -11.60 -8.70 -4.95
CA GLU A 143 -12.07 -9.51 -3.82
C GLU A 143 -10.96 -9.73 -2.79
N LEU A 144 -9.76 -10.12 -3.23
CA LEU A 144 -8.61 -10.28 -2.33
C LEU A 144 -8.23 -8.98 -1.63
N LEU A 145 -8.14 -7.87 -2.37
CA LEU A 145 -7.75 -6.59 -1.78
C LEU A 145 -8.72 -6.15 -0.69
N TYR A 146 -10.03 -6.26 -0.96
CA TYR A 146 -11.05 -5.82 -0.02
C TYR A 146 -11.25 -6.81 1.13
N ALA A 147 -11.16 -8.11 0.91
CA ALA A 147 -11.30 -9.11 1.97
C ALA A 147 -10.15 -9.11 2.98
N THR A 148 -8.95 -8.70 2.56
CA THR A 148 -7.74 -8.84 3.38
C THR A 148 -7.10 -7.52 3.80
N GLY A 149 -7.47 -6.43 3.15
CA GLY A 149 -6.83 -5.14 3.34
C GLY A 149 -5.31 -5.13 3.08
N MET A 150 -4.79 -6.08 2.30
CA MET A 150 -3.35 -6.17 2.02
C MET A 150 -2.83 -4.96 1.24
N ARG A 151 -1.52 -4.71 1.32
CA ARG A 151 -0.90 -3.65 0.51
C ARG A 151 -0.88 -4.07 -0.97
N VAL A 152 -0.97 -3.10 -1.88
CA VAL A 152 -0.95 -3.40 -3.32
C VAL A 152 0.29 -4.19 -3.76
N THR A 153 1.44 -3.95 -3.14
CA THR A 153 2.66 -4.71 -3.41
C THR A 153 2.53 -6.17 -2.99
N GLU A 154 1.92 -6.44 -1.85
CA GLU A 154 1.67 -7.78 -1.34
C GLU A 154 0.68 -8.52 -2.26
N LEU A 155 -0.39 -7.84 -2.70
CA LEU A 155 -1.38 -8.39 -3.62
C LEU A 155 -0.76 -8.81 -4.96
N VAL A 156 -0.09 -7.88 -5.65
CA VAL A 156 0.40 -8.14 -7.00
C VAL A 156 1.56 -9.12 -7.06
N SER A 157 2.33 -9.26 -5.97
CA SER A 157 3.43 -10.23 -5.84
C SER A 157 3.06 -11.48 -5.04
N LEU A 158 1.76 -11.73 -4.81
CA LEU A 158 1.30 -12.91 -4.07
C LEU A 158 1.76 -14.19 -4.77
N PRO A 159 2.47 -15.10 -4.06
CA PRO A 159 2.86 -16.38 -4.63
C PRO A 159 1.63 -17.25 -4.96
N ILE A 160 1.62 -17.91 -6.11
CA ILE A 160 0.52 -18.82 -6.48
C ILE A 160 0.39 -19.96 -5.48
N ALA A 161 1.50 -20.42 -4.89
CA ALA A 161 1.52 -21.47 -3.90
C ALA A 161 0.71 -21.12 -2.63
N ALA A 162 0.69 -19.85 -2.22
CA ALA A 162 -0.08 -19.39 -1.06
C ALA A 162 -1.60 -19.50 -1.27
N ALA A 163 -2.05 -19.48 -2.53
CA ALA A 163 -3.47 -19.53 -2.89
C ALA A 163 -3.98 -20.95 -3.21
N ARG A 164 -3.06 -21.92 -3.42
CA ARG A 164 -3.40 -23.31 -3.74
C ARG A 164 -4.01 -24.05 -2.54
N GLY A 165 -4.84 -25.06 -2.82
CA GLY A 165 -5.45 -25.91 -1.78
C GLY A 165 -6.66 -25.28 -1.09
N ASN A 166 -7.24 -24.22 -1.63
CA ASN A 166 -8.43 -23.52 -1.08
C ASN A 166 -8.26 -23.09 0.39
N PRO A 167 -7.18 -22.33 0.72
CA PRO A 167 -6.91 -21.96 2.10
C PRO A 167 -7.99 -21.03 2.67
N GLN A 168 -8.27 -21.18 3.96
CA GLN A 168 -9.12 -20.22 4.70
C GLN A 168 -8.34 -18.98 5.12
N MET A 169 -7.02 -19.10 5.23
CA MET A 169 -6.08 -18.06 5.62
C MET A 169 -4.97 -17.96 4.58
N LEU A 170 -4.58 -16.74 4.23
CA LEU A 170 -3.41 -16.49 3.38
C LEU A 170 -2.23 -16.03 4.22
N MET A 171 -1.07 -16.61 3.99
CA MET A 171 0.19 -16.08 4.49
C MET A 171 0.66 -14.95 3.59
N ILE A 172 0.81 -13.76 4.15
CA ILE A 172 1.28 -12.56 3.46
C ILE A 172 2.62 -12.13 4.04
N ARG A 173 3.59 -11.92 3.16
CA ARG A 173 4.91 -11.40 3.52
C ARG A 173 4.94 -9.89 3.32
N GLY A 174 5.11 -9.14 4.41
CA GLY A 174 5.08 -7.68 4.46
C GLY A 174 6.47 -7.03 4.39
N LYS A 175 6.53 -5.75 4.79
CA LYS A 175 7.80 -4.99 4.86
C LYS A 175 8.75 -5.62 5.88
N GLY A 176 10.02 -5.78 5.51
CA GLY A 176 11.05 -6.37 6.39
C GLY A 176 10.89 -7.88 6.56
N ASP A 177 10.30 -8.54 5.57
CA ASP A 177 10.08 -10.00 5.54
C ASP A 177 9.20 -10.54 6.68
N LYS A 178 8.44 -9.65 7.35
CA LYS A 178 7.49 -10.05 8.39
C LYS A 178 6.28 -10.74 7.76
N GLU A 179 5.99 -11.93 8.22
CA GLU A 179 4.84 -12.71 7.78
C GLU A 179 3.63 -12.46 8.68
N ARG A 180 2.43 -12.50 8.08
CA ARG A 180 1.17 -12.49 8.79
C ARG A 180 0.13 -13.33 8.07
N MET A 181 -0.76 -13.95 8.85
CA MET A 181 -1.93 -14.66 8.33
C MET A 181 -3.12 -13.71 8.22
N VAL A 182 -3.82 -13.77 7.10
CA VAL A 182 -5.06 -13.01 6.88
C VAL A 182 -6.18 -13.95 6.44
N PRO A 183 -7.37 -13.86 7.03
CA PRO A 183 -8.50 -14.70 6.64
C PRO A 183 -9.06 -14.27 5.29
N LEU A 184 -9.60 -15.23 4.56
CA LEU A 184 -10.32 -15.01 3.32
C LEU A 184 -11.82 -15.12 3.54
N SER A 185 -12.58 -14.11 3.11
CA SER A 185 -14.04 -14.18 3.02
C SER A 185 -14.47 -15.22 1.98
N PRO A 186 -15.70 -15.79 2.09
CA PRO A 186 -16.20 -16.74 1.12
C PRO A 186 -16.15 -16.23 -0.34
N PRO A 187 -16.54 -14.97 -0.66
CA PRO A 187 -16.41 -14.44 -2.01
C PRO A 187 -14.95 -14.38 -2.51
N ALA A 188 -14.00 -13.97 -1.65
CA ALA A 188 -12.58 -13.93 -2.02
C ALA A 188 -12.04 -15.34 -2.29
N ARG A 189 -12.44 -16.33 -1.50
CA ARG A 189 -12.07 -17.74 -1.74
C ARG A 189 -12.61 -18.24 -3.08
N ALA A 190 -13.89 -18.00 -3.36
CA ALA A 190 -14.49 -18.36 -4.65
C ALA A 190 -13.75 -17.71 -5.82
N ALA A 191 -13.49 -16.40 -5.76
CA ALA A 191 -12.78 -15.67 -6.80
C ALA A 191 -11.34 -16.19 -7.01
N VAL A 192 -10.65 -16.62 -5.95
CA VAL A 192 -9.33 -17.26 -6.04
C VAL A 192 -9.42 -18.62 -6.74
N GLN A 193 -10.42 -19.45 -6.41
CA GLN A 193 -10.61 -20.77 -7.03
C GLN A 193 -10.93 -20.61 -8.53
N ASP A 194 -11.84 -19.70 -8.90
CA ASP A 194 -12.16 -19.42 -10.30
C ASP A 194 -10.92 -18.96 -11.09
N TRP A 195 -10.10 -18.09 -10.49
CA TRP A 195 -8.88 -17.63 -11.12
C TRP A 195 -7.84 -18.75 -11.28
N LEU A 196 -7.66 -19.61 -10.27
CA LEU A 196 -6.77 -20.77 -10.34
C LEU A 196 -7.23 -21.76 -11.40
N ALA A 197 -8.53 -22.03 -11.50
CA ALA A 197 -9.09 -22.87 -12.57
C ALA A 197 -8.78 -22.32 -13.96
N MET A 198 -8.90 -20.99 -14.15
CA MET A 198 -8.52 -20.33 -15.42
C MET A 198 -7.03 -20.42 -15.72
N LEU A 199 -6.17 -20.36 -14.71
CA LEU A 199 -4.73 -20.54 -14.87
C LEU A 199 -4.39 -22.00 -15.22
N ASP A 200 -5.03 -22.96 -14.59
CA ASP A 200 -4.80 -24.38 -14.82
C ASP A 200 -5.29 -24.81 -16.20
N ALA A 201 -6.45 -24.31 -16.65
CA ALA A 201 -6.97 -24.56 -17.99
C ALA A 201 -6.04 -24.04 -19.11
N SER A 202 -5.27 -22.98 -18.85
CA SER A 202 -4.30 -22.45 -19.83
C SER A 202 -2.89 -23.02 -19.69
N ALA A 203 -2.62 -23.82 -18.65
CA ALA A 203 -1.27 -24.27 -18.34
C ALA A 203 -0.68 -25.23 -19.41
N GLU A 204 -1.53 -26.01 -20.07
CA GLU A 204 -1.10 -26.92 -21.15
C GLU A 204 -0.68 -26.14 -22.39
N ASP A 205 -1.46 -25.15 -22.81
CA ASP A 205 -1.15 -24.27 -23.93
C ASP A 205 0.11 -23.43 -23.68
N ASP A 206 0.26 -22.94 -22.45
CA ASP A 206 1.42 -22.17 -22.04
C ASP A 206 2.69 -23.04 -22.06
N ARG A 207 2.63 -24.32 -21.63
CA ARG A 207 3.74 -25.27 -21.73
C ARG A 207 4.08 -25.61 -23.18
N ALA A 208 3.08 -25.87 -24.01
CA ALA A 208 3.25 -26.13 -25.43
C ALA A 208 3.91 -24.93 -26.15
N SER A 209 3.65 -23.71 -25.67
CA SER A 209 4.27 -22.46 -26.16
C SER A 209 5.64 -22.17 -25.54
N GLY A 210 6.22 -23.08 -24.73
CA GLY A 210 7.52 -22.92 -24.08
C GLY A 210 7.54 -21.91 -22.91
N LYS A 211 6.39 -21.49 -22.39
CA LYS A 211 6.33 -20.58 -21.25
C LYS A 211 6.54 -21.35 -19.94
N LEU A 212 7.45 -20.85 -19.12
CA LEU A 212 7.65 -21.38 -17.77
C LEU A 212 6.49 -20.96 -16.86
N PRO A 213 6.08 -21.84 -15.92
CA PRO A 213 5.10 -21.49 -14.90
C PRO A 213 5.56 -20.29 -14.08
N SER A 214 4.67 -19.34 -13.86
CA SER A 214 4.97 -18.19 -13.00
C SER A 214 4.83 -18.58 -11.53
N PRO A 215 5.75 -18.12 -10.66
CA PRO A 215 5.61 -18.28 -9.21
C PRO A 215 4.53 -17.39 -8.61
N TYR A 216 4.00 -16.42 -9.37
CA TYR A 216 3.03 -15.43 -8.88
C TYR A 216 1.61 -15.74 -9.32
N LEU A 217 0.65 -15.47 -8.44
CA LEU A 217 -0.78 -15.62 -8.73
C LEU A 217 -1.23 -14.69 -9.87
N PHE A 218 -0.67 -13.48 -9.94
CA PHE A 218 -0.95 -12.48 -10.96
C PHE A 218 0.27 -12.24 -11.86
N ALA A 219 0.57 -13.23 -12.68
CA ALA A 219 1.71 -13.20 -13.60
C ALA A 219 1.63 -12.07 -14.63
N SER A 220 2.81 -11.58 -15.04
CA SER A 220 2.96 -10.60 -16.12
C SER A 220 4.31 -10.80 -16.82
N SER A 221 4.39 -10.43 -18.10
CA SER A 221 5.62 -10.48 -18.90
C SER A 221 6.65 -9.39 -18.57
N GLY A 222 6.34 -8.48 -17.64
CA GLY A 222 7.28 -7.43 -17.20
C GLY A 222 8.45 -7.98 -16.39
N LYS A 223 9.51 -7.17 -16.21
CA LYS A 223 10.75 -7.54 -15.46
C LYS A 223 10.51 -8.16 -14.07
N GLY A 224 9.42 -7.80 -13.39
CA GLY A 224 9.07 -8.36 -12.07
C GLY A 224 8.37 -9.71 -12.12
N GLY A 225 8.00 -10.23 -13.31
CA GLY A 225 7.27 -11.49 -13.47
C GLY A 225 5.81 -11.46 -12.99
N HIS A 226 5.38 -10.37 -12.34
CA HIS A 226 4.04 -10.18 -11.80
C HIS A 226 3.41 -8.86 -12.24
N LEU A 227 2.11 -8.71 -12.04
CA LEU A 227 1.36 -7.49 -12.31
C LEU A 227 2.01 -6.30 -11.59
N THR A 228 2.19 -5.18 -12.28
CA THR A 228 2.78 -3.98 -11.67
C THR A 228 1.74 -3.21 -10.85
N ARG A 229 2.20 -2.53 -9.77
CA ARG A 229 1.35 -1.60 -8.99
C ARG A 229 0.68 -0.55 -9.86
N HIS A 230 1.39 -0.04 -10.86
CA HIS A 230 0.87 0.96 -11.80
C HIS A 230 -0.28 0.38 -12.64
N ARG A 231 -0.13 -0.84 -13.18
CA ARG A 231 -1.20 -1.48 -13.96
C ARG A 231 -2.44 -1.74 -13.12
N PHE A 232 -2.25 -2.18 -11.87
CA PHE A 232 -3.37 -2.34 -10.95
C PHE A 232 -4.03 -0.99 -10.58
N TYR A 233 -3.23 0.07 -10.42
CA TYR A 233 -3.76 1.42 -10.21
C TYR A 233 -4.62 1.90 -11.38
N VAL A 234 -4.18 1.67 -12.62
CA VAL A 234 -4.97 1.99 -13.82
C VAL A 234 -6.27 1.19 -13.84
N LEU A 235 -6.21 -0.12 -13.58
CA LEU A 235 -7.39 -0.97 -13.50
C LEU A 235 -8.42 -0.42 -12.49
N ILE A 236 -8.01 -0.06 -11.29
CA ILE A 236 -8.93 0.49 -10.28
C ILE A 236 -9.63 1.76 -10.79
N LYS A 237 -8.94 2.61 -11.55
CA LYS A 237 -9.57 3.81 -12.17
C LYS A 237 -10.61 3.43 -13.23
N GLU A 238 -10.32 2.42 -14.04
CA GLU A 238 -11.27 1.89 -15.01
C GLU A 238 -12.53 1.31 -14.31
N LEU A 239 -12.33 0.56 -13.21
CA LEU A 239 -13.41 0.02 -12.39
C LEU A 239 -14.25 1.15 -11.75
N ALA A 240 -13.60 2.20 -11.25
CA ALA A 240 -14.28 3.34 -10.65
C ALA A 240 -15.21 4.05 -11.67
N VAL A 241 -14.72 4.28 -12.90
CA VAL A 241 -15.55 4.85 -13.97
C VAL A 241 -16.73 3.94 -14.26
N ARG A 242 -16.51 2.61 -14.42
CA ARG A 242 -17.56 1.64 -14.74
C ARG A 242 -18.61 1.52 -13.62
N GLY A 243 -18.17 1.53 -12.34
CA GLY A 243 -19.02 1.43 -11.17
C GLY A 243 -19.68 2.76 -10.75
N GLY A 244 -19.49 3.85 -11.51
CA GLY A 244 -20.05 5.17 -11.15
C GLY A 244 -19.50 5.74 -9.83
N VAL A 245 -18.25 5.38 -9.48
CA VAL A 245 -17.55 5.91 -8.30
C VAL A 245 -16.51 6.92 -8.77
N SER A 246 -16.30 8.01 -8.01
CA SER A 246 -15.32 9.02 -8.39
C SER A 246 -13.91 8.42 -8.53
N PRO A 247 -13.28 8.43 -9.71
CA PRO A 247 -11.94 7.89 -9.87
C PRO A 247 -10.90 8.61 -8.99
N ALA A 248 -11.13 9.85 -8.61
CA ALA A 248 -10.22 10.60 -7.74
C ALA A 248 -10.17 10.03 -6.32
N SER A 249 -11.27 9.46 -5.82
CA SER A 249 -11.36 8.87 -4.47
C SER A 249 -10.90 7.41 -4.40
N VAL A 250 -10.80 6.69 -5.54
CA VAL A 250 -10.48 5.26 -5.53
C VAL A 250 -8.99 5.02 -5.77
N THR A 251 -8.33 4.47 -4.79
CA THR A 251 -6.93 4.02 -4.85
C THR A 251 -6.78 2.70 -4.07
N PRO A 252 -5.72 1.91 -4.28
CA PRO A 252 -5.47 0.74 -3.43
C PRO A 252 -5.41 1.07 -1.94
N HIS A 253 -4.94 2.27 -1.61
CA HIS A 253 -4.84 2.72 -0.22
C HIS A 253 -6.21 3.08 0.37
N THR A 254 -7.09 3.74 -0.41
CA THR A 254 -8.45 4.05 0.05
C THR A 254 -9.32 2.79 0.19
N LEU A 255 -9.13 1.77 -0.65
CA LEU A 255 -9.78 0.47 -0.50
C LEU A 255 -9.32 -0.28 0.76
N ARG A 256 -8.02 -0.26 1.05
CA ARG A 256 -7.50 -0.80 2.31
C ARG A 256 -8.01 -0.02 3.53
N HIS A 257 -8.16 1.30 3.41
CA HIS A 257 -8.75 2.12 4.46
C HIS A 257 -10.23 1.81 4.66
N ALA A 258 -10.98 1.62 3.56
CA ALA A 258 -12.38 1.18 3.60
C ALA A 258 -12.52 -0.17 4.33
N PHE A 259 -11.71 -1.18 3.99
CA PHE A 259 -11.66 -2.45 4.72
C PHE A 259 -11.55 -2.24 6.24
N ALA A 260 -10.55 -1.44 6.69
CA ALA A 260 -10.34 -1.19 8.12
C ALA A 260 -11.52 -0.47 8.77
N THR A 261 -12.06 0.55 8.09
CA THR A 261 -13.15 1.38 8.62
C THR A 261 -14.48 0.59 8.68
N HIS A 262 -14.75 -0.24 7.66
CA HIS A 262 -15.96 -1.06 7.63
C HIS A 262 -15.91 -2.15 8.71
N LEU A 263 -14.78 -2.82 8.90
CA LEU A 263 -14.63 -3.76 10.02
C LEU A 263 -14.87 -3.07 11.36
N LEU A 264 -14.29 -1.89 11.57
CA LEU A 264 -14.47 -1.13 12.80
C LEU A 264 -15.92 -0.69 13.01
N ALA A 265 -16.58 -0.20 11.95
CA ALA A 265 -17.97 0.21 11.99
C ALA A 265 -18.92 -0.97 12.30
N ASN A 266 -18.56 -2.17 11.86
CA ASN A 266 -19.28 -3.41 12.14
C ASN A 266 -18.92 -4.06 13.50
N GLY A 267 -18.12 -3.37 14.33
CA GLY A 267 -17.85 -3.75 15.71
C GLY A 267 -16.57 -4.59 15.92
N ALA A 268 -15.71 -4.69 14.91
CA ALA A 268 -14.43 -5.38 15.07
C ALA A 268 -13.48 -4.61 15.99
N ASP A 269 -12.70 -5.33 16.78
CA ASP A 269 -11.70 -4.74 17.66
C ASP A 269 -10.55 -4.07 16.91
N LEU A 270 -10.17 -2.86 17.33
CA LEU A 270 -9.12 -2.06 16.70
C LEU A 270 -7.75 -2.77 16.70
N MET A 271 -7.41 -3.48 17.78
CA MET A 271 -6.14 -4.21 17.89
C MET A 271 -6.08 -5.37 16.88
N ALA A 272 -7.19 -6.07 16.71
CA ALA A 272 -7.30 -7.14 15.71
C ALA A 272 -7.20 -6.58 14.27
N ILE A 273 -7.81 -5.43 13.99
CA ILE A 273 -7.68 -4.75 12.68
C ILE A 273 -6.22 -4.34 12.44
N GLN A 274 -5.52 -3.80 13.45
CA GLN A 274 -4.11 -3.44 13.33
C GLN A 274 -3.22 -4.66 13.06
N ALA A 275 -3.50 -5.80 13.71
CA ALA A 275 -2.80 -7.06 13.46
C ALA A 275 -3.01 -7.54 12.01
N LEU A 276 -4.25 -7.56 11.51
CA LEU A 276 -4.58 -7.90 10.13
C LEU A 276 -3.85 -7.01 9.12
N LEU A 277 -3.76 -5.72 9.41
CA LEU A 277 -3.07 -4.76 8.55
C LEU A 277 -1.54 -4.84 8.65
N GLY A 278 -0.97 -5.49 9.65
CA GLY A 278 0.48 -5.60 9.84
C GLY A 278 1.10 -4.24 10.17
N HIS A 279 0.57 -3.52 11.17
CA HIS A 279 1.17 -2.34 11.75
C HIS A 279 2.27 -2.78 12.72
N ALA A 280 3.48 -2.21 12.59
CA ALA A 280 4.71 -2.73 13.19
C ALA A 280 4.81 -2.54 14.73
N ASP A 281 3.92 -1.77 15.34
CA ASP A 281 4.05 -1.36 16.76
C ASP A 281 3.32 -2.25 17.77
N VAL A 282 2.76 -3.37 17.34
CA VAL A 282 2.19 -4.34 18.29
C VAL A 282 3.22 -5.43 18.54
N ALA A 283 4.16 -5.13 19.44
CA ALA A 283 5.07 -6.11 20.00
C ALA A 283 4.29 -7.12 20.84
N THR A 284 4.14 -8.34 20.31
CA THR A 284 4.06 -9.62 21.08
C THR A 284 3.64 -10.74 20.13
N THR A 285 4.60 -11.36 19.46
CA THR A 285 4.28 -12.31 18.38
C THR A 285 4.60 -13.77 18.69
N GLU A 286 4.96 -14.17 19.89
CA GLU A 286 5.46 -15.55 20.07
C GLU A 286 4.56 -16.51 20.86
N ILE A 287 3.46 -16.11 21.47
CA ILE A 287 2.69 -17.01 22.36
C ILE A 287 1.24 -17.29 21.91
N TYR A 288 0.70 -16.63 20.88
CA TYR A 288 -0.75 -16.67 20.59
C TYR A 288 -1.14 -17.10 19.17
N THR A 289 -0.28 -17.74 18.39
CA THR A 289 -0.51 -17.96 16.94
C THR A 289 -1.82 -18.70 16.65
N HIS A 290 -2.12 -19.80 17.29
CA HIS A 290 -3.34 -20.58 16.98
C HIS A 290 -4.64 -19.98 17.50
N VAL A 291 -4.62 -19.36 18.68
CA VAL A 291 -5.81 -18.71 19.25
C VAL A 291 -6.11 -17.39 18.53
N LEU A 292 -5.07 -16.71 18.09
CA LEU A 292 -5.20 -15.45 17.33
C LEU A 292 -5.77 -15.70 15.93
N ASP A 293 -5.35 -16.77 15.23
CA ASP A 293 -5.84 -17.12 13.89
C ASP A 293 -7.34 -17.42 13.88
N ALA A 294 -7.81 -18.23 14.82
CA ALA A 294 -9.24 -18.52 14.95
C ALA A 294 -10.06 -17.24 15.26
N ARG A 295 -9.52 -16.36 16.09
CA ARG A 295 -10.15 -15.11 16.47
C ARG A 295 -10.18 -14.10 15.33
N LEU A 296 -9.12 -14.00 14.54
CA LEU A 296 -9.04 -13.16 13.33
C LEU A 296 -9.99 -13.67 12.24
N GLN A 297 -10.10 -14.98 12.08
CA GLN A 297 -11.04 -15.59 11.15
C GLN A 297 -12.48 -15.30 11.54
N ALA A 298 -12.85 -15.49 12.81
CA ALA A 298 -14.18 -15.17 13.33
C ALA A 298 -14.49 -13.67 13.12
N LEU A 299 -13.55 -12.79 13.41
CA LEU A 299 -13.70 -11.35 13.25
C LEU A 299 -14.04 -10.95 11.80
N VAL A 300 -13.35 -11.50 10.81
CA VAL A 300 -13.65 -11.20 9.39
C VAL A 300 -14.98 -11.84 8.99
N LEU A 301 -15.27 -13.08 9.40
CA LEU A 301 -16.52 -13.74 9.08
C LEU A 301 -17.76 -13.08 9.74
N GLU A 302 -17.59 -12.47 10.92
CA GLU A 302 -18.69 -11.81 11.66
C GLU A 302 -18.86 -10.34 11.30
N HIS A 303 -17.76 -9.62 10.98
CA HIS A 303 -17.75 -8.16 10.86
C HIS A 303 -17.44 -7.64 9.45
N HIS A 304 -17.01 -8.50 8.52
CA HIS A 304 -16.78 -8.04 7.15
C HIS A 304 -18.11 -7.88 6.42
N PRO A 305 -18.36 -6.77 5.67
CA PRO A 305 -19.62 -6.51 4.98
C PRO A 305 -20.08 -7.64 4.06
N LEU A 306 -19.15 -8.32 3.41
CA LEU A 306 -19.43 -9.45 2.50
C LEU A 306 -19.49 -10.81 3.22
N SER A 307 -19.58 -10.86 4.55
CA SER A 307 -19.82 -12.10 5.27
C SER A 307 -21.30 -12.51 5.22
N GLU A 308 -21.59 -13.82 5.25
CA GLU A 308 -22.98 -14.31 5.26
C GLU A 308 -23.78 -13.78 6.46
N ALA A 309 -23.14 -13.52 7.60
CA ALA A 309 -23.76 -12.97 8.79
C ALA A 309 -24.21 -11.52 8.62
N ALA A 310 -23.44 -10.70 7.89
CA ALA A 310 -23.79 -9.31 7.58
C ALA A 310 -24.98 -9.26 6.60
N THR A 311 -25.00 -10.15 5.61
CA THR A 311 -26.10 -10.26 4.62
C THR A 311 -27.43 -10.60 5.29
N ARG A 312 -27.43 -11.46 6.33
CA ARG A 312 -28.64 -11.76 7.13
C ARG A 312 -29.10 -10.60 7.99
N LYS A 313 -28.19 -9.78 8.53
CA LYS A 313 -28.55 -8.59 9.32
C LYS A 313 -29.17 -7.47 8.46
N SER A 314 -28.71 -7.29 7.22
CA SER A 314 -29.29 -6.31 6.29
C SER A 314 -30.66 -6.73 5.82
N ALA A 315 -30.88 -8.03 5.53
CA ALA A 315 -32.21 -8.57 5.16
C ALA A 315 -33.26 -8.51 6.28
N GLY A 316 -32.82 -8.57 7.56
CA GLY A 316 -33.70 -8.48 8.73
C GLY A 316 -34.12 -7.05 9.10
N ARG A 317 -33.40 -6.02 8.66
CA ARG A 317 -33.73 -4.61 8.92
C ARG A 317 -34.82 -4.05 7.98
N THR A 318 -34.99 -4.63 6.80
CA THR A 318 -36.01 -4.19 5.83
C THR A 318 -37.41 -4.72 6.12
N SER A 319 -37.57 -5.63 7.09
CA SER A 319 -38.89 -6.22 7.43
C SER A 319 -39.54 -5.67 8.70
N SER A 320 -38.90 -4.68 9.41
CA SER A 320 -39.46 -4.12 10.64
C SER A 320 -40.03 -2.70 10.53
N ASP A 321 -39.95 -2.04 9.36
CA ASP A 321 -40.46 -0.68 9.16
C ASP A 321 -41.80 -0.65 8.37
N GLY A 322 -42.55 -1.74 8.39
CA GLY A 322 -43.86 -1.87 7.72
C GLY A 322 -44.95 -2.41 8.62
N GLN A 323 -45.24 -1.76 9.76
CA GLN A 323 -46.52 -1.85 10.46
C GLN A 323 -46.86 -0.56 11.19
#